data_a4e94ef03aa27d66f0f02325a3a7fe20
#
_entry.id   a4e94ef03aa27d66f0f02325a3a7fe20
#
_cell.length_a   1.000
_cell.length_b   1.000
_cell.length_c   1.000
_cell.angle_alpha   90.00
_cell.angle_beta   90.00
_cell.angle_gamma   90.00
#
_symmetry.space_group_name_H-M   'P 1'
#
loop_
_entity.id
_entity.type
_entity.pdbx_description
1 polymer ?
#
loop_
_entity_poly.entity_id
_entity_poly.type
_entity_poly.pdbx_seq_one_letter_code
_entity_poly.pdbx_strand_id
1 'polypeptide(L)'
;MRNPKQVLNNLCKHSKVSGYRFERLYRNLFNEQMFYVAYQRIYAKQGNMTPGTDGKTIDQMSIQRIESLIASLKNETYKPNPAKRVYIPKKNGKMRPLGIPSFEDKLVQEVVRMMLEAIYEGYFEYTSHGFRPFRSCHTALSSIQKRFVGAKWFIEGDIKGFFDNINHCVLISILEERINDVRFIRLIRKFLKAGYMEHWQFNHTYSGTPQGGIISPILANIYLDKFDKFMDEYAKRFDKGSKRRVNPAYNRICNKRNSLKRKLNAETDVEKREILISQIRNMRTEMQQLPYGNDMDEQYRRLKYVRYADDFLIGVIGSKSDCEAIKADLTKYMREQLKLELSEEKTLITNAQDKAKFLGYEIYVQRSESKMKNSLGRTNRMFNGNVRLHVSSEIARKKLLAMNAMVIKQVNGKEIWWAESRGFMTSMKEEDIIARYNLEIRGFYNYYSIANNISAVGDAFGRVMKCSCIKTLAHKHNSTIRKEWKRYREGQDFVVRYKDSKGQEKCRVLYNEGVRRKPINDFAECDHMPNTCFLPQASLVERLKNGVCELCGDKAPLMMHHVRNLCKLKADTEWNRLMLKKGRKTLAVCKKCNALIQSYV
;
A
#
# COMPACT_ATOMS: atom_id res chain seq x y z
N MET A 1 29.96 16.04 -14.02
CA MET A 1 29.33 15.62 -12.73
C MET A 1 29.11 14.12 -12.70
N ARG A 2 29.04 13.50 -11.49
CA ARG A 2 28.83 12.04 -11.39
C ARG A 2 27.42 11.65 -11.82
N ASN A 3 27.28 10.50 -12.49
CA ASN A 3 25.99 9.96 -12.90
C ASN A 3 25.12 9.68 -11.63
N PRO A 4 23.84 10.10 -11.58
CA PRO A 4 22.95 9.85 -10.46
C PRO A 4 22.87 8.39 -10.02
N LYS A 5 22.87 7.45 -10.98
CA LYS A 5 22.85 6.01 -10.69
C LYS A 5 24.09 5.58 -9.90
N GLN A 6 25.27 6.09 -10.28
CA GLN A 6 26.52 5.78 -9.55
C GLN A 6 26.49 6.38 -8.14
N VAL A 7 26.01 7.63 -7.98
CA VAL A 7 25.88 8.27 -6.66
C VAL A 7 24.98 7.45 -5.76
N LEU A 8 23.77 7.13 -6.20
CA LEU A 8 22.78 6.39 -5.40
C LEU A 8 23.23 4.96 -5.11
N ASN A 9 23.84 4.27 -6.07
CA ASN A 9 24.39 2.93 -5.86
C ASN A 9 25.54 2.94 -4.82
N ASN A 10 26.41 3.94 -4.83
CA ASN A 10 27.46 4.09 -3.83
C ASN A 10 26.86 4.32 -2.44
N LEU A 11 25.85 5.16 -2.30
CA LEU A 11 25.14 5.36 -1.04
C LEU A 11 24.53 4.03 -0.55
N CYS A 12 23.86 3.30 -1.41
CA CYS A 12 23.26 2.00 -1.11
C CYS A 12 24.32 0.94 -0.71
N LYS A 13 25.50 0.95 -1.36
CA LYS A 13 26.61 0.05 -1.03
C LYS A 13 27.16 0.33 0.37
N HIS A 14 27.42 1.59 0.69
CA HIS A 14 27.92 2.00 2.01
C HIS A 14 26.88 1.86 3.12
N SER A 15 25.60 1.91 2.80
CA SER A 15 24.49 1.71 3.74
C SER A 15 24.56 0.34 4.47
N LYS A 16 25.15 -0.67 3.82
CA LYS A 16 25.30 -2.03 4.36
C LYS A 16 26.46 -2.17 5.34
N VAL A 17 27.36 -1.18 5.40
CA VAL A 17 28.51 -1.19 6.29
C VAL A 17 28.05 -0.72 7.67
N SER A 18 28.25 -1.56 8.68
CA SER A 18 27.91 -1.23 10.07
C SER A 18 28.75 -0.04 10.55
N GLY A 19 28.11 0.90 11.25
CA GLY A 19 28.78 2.08 11.79
C GLY A 19 29.18 3.14 10.75
N TYR A 20 28.92 2.93 9.45
CA TYR A 20 29.25 3.93 8.43
C TYR A 20 28.38 5.17 8.58
N ARG A 21 29.03 6.35 8.66
CA ARG A 21 28.39 7.65 8.70
C ARG A 21 28.61 8.38 7.39
N PHE A 22 27.51 8.85 6.79
CA PHE A 22 27.54 9.50 5.50
C PHE A 22 27.92 10.96 5.63
N GLU A 23 28.95 11.34 4.87
CA GLU A 23 29.45 12.70 4.80
C GLU A 23 29.21 13.33 3.42
N ARG A 24 29.29 14.64 3.33
CA ARG A 24 29.23 15.42 2.08
C ARG A 24 28.03 15.09 1.19
N LEU A 25 26.88 14.78 1.81
CA LEU A 25 25.63 14.49 1.08
C LEU A 25 25.09 15.73 0.40
N TYR A 26 25.20 16.90 1.06
CA TYR A 26 24.65 18.17 0.56
C TYR A 26 25.19 18.54 -0.82
N ARG A 27 26.45 18.21 -1.14
CA ARG A 27 27.05 18.49 -2.45
C ARG A 27 26.34 17.79 -3.63
N ASN A 28 25.60 16.71 -3.39
CA ASN A 28 24.82 16.03 -4.43
C ASN A 28 23.62 16.86 -4.89
N LEU A 29 23.18 17.84 -4.10
CA LEU A 29 22.18 18.85 -4.49
C LEU A 29 22.72 19.87 -5.49
N PHE A 30 24.00 19.86 -5.83
CA PHE A 30 24.59 20.69 -6.88
C PHE A 30 24.62 19.97 -8.23
N ASN A 31 24.20 18.71 -8.26
CA ASN A 31 24.22 17.89 -9.45
C ASN A 31 22.90 18.03 -10.22
N GLU A 32 22.90 18.74 -11.34
CA GLU A 32 21.76 18.95 -12.23
C GLU A 32 21.08 17.63 -12.65
N GLN A 33 21.89 16.58 -12.89
CA GLN A 33 21.36 15.28 -13.31
C GLN A 33 20.44 14.65 -12.22
N MET A 34 20.69 14.93 -10.95
CA MET A 34 19.80 14.50 -9.86
C MET A 34 18.44 15.18 -9.96
N PHE A 35 18.40 16.48 -10.30
CA PHE A 35 17.15 17.23 -10.51
C PHE A 35 16.41 16.78 -11.76
N TYR A 36 17.13 16.44 -12.83
CA TYR A 36 16.52 15.90 -14.04
C TYR A 36 15.81 14.57 -13.77
N VAL A 37 16.43 13.68 -13.00
CA VAL A 37 15.82 12.43 -12.57
C VAL A 37 14.63 12.70 -11.64
N ALA A 38 14.76 13.62 -10.69
CA ALA A 38 13.69 14.03 -9.79
C ALA A 38 12.47 14.55 -10.58
N TYR A 39 12.70 15.44 -11.53
CA TYR A 39 11.65 15.97 -12.41
C TYR A 39 10.95 14.85 -13.19
N GLN A 40 11.72 13.93 -13.80
CA GLN A 40 11.17 12.78 -14.53
C GLN A 40 10.34 11.85 -13.64
N ARG A 41 10.68 11.69 -12.36
CA ARG A 41 9.93 10.87 -11.40
C ARG A 41 8.58 11.45 -10.99
N ILE A 42 8.52 12.78 -10.89
CA ILE A 42 7.33 13.44 -10.34
C ILE A 42 6.39 14.01 -11.40
N TYR A 43 6.84 14.30 -12.64
CA TYR A 43 6.09 15.07 -13.64
C TYR A 43 4.68 14.52 -13.95
N ALA A 44 4.53 13.19 -13.98
CA ALA A 44 3.26 12.55 -14.37
C ALA A 44 2.15 12.68 -13.31
N LYS A 45 2.50 13.06 -12.07
CA LYS A 45 1.55 13.16 -10.96
C LYS A 45 0.66 14.39 -11.11
N GLN A 46 -0.66 14.18 -11.19
CA GLN A 46 -1.65 15.26 -11.37
C GLN A 46 -1.58 16.36 -10.29
N GLY A 47 -1.20 16.00 -9.05
CA GLY A 47 -1.04 16.94 -7.94
C GLY A 47 0.06 18.01 -8.17
N ASN A 48 0.93 17.86 -9.19
CA ASN A 48 1.95 18.84 -9.50
C ASN A 48 1.43 20.04 -10.33
N MET A 49 0.21 19.92 -10.88
CA MET A 49 -0.53 21.04 -11.47
C MET A 49 -1.34 21.84 -10.44
N THR A 50 -1.25 21.48 -9.15
CA THR A 50 -1.86 22.27 -8.06
C THR A 50 -0.79 23.21 -7.51
N PRO A 51 -1.02 24.55 -7.54
CA PRO A 51 -0.04 25.51 -7.07
C PRO A 51 0.17 25.43 -5.56
N GLY A 52 1.41 25.65 -5.15
CA GLY A 52 1.76 25.90 -3.76
C GLY A 52 1.36 27.31 -3.30
N THR A 53 2.00 27.80 -2.25
CA THR A 53 1.81 29.17 -1.74
C THR A 53 2.42 30.24 -2.65
N ASP A 54 3.41 29.85 -3.46
CA ASP A 54 4.08 30.70 -4.45
C ASP A 54 3.31 30.83 -5.78
N GLY A 55 2.15 30.19 -5.91
CA GLY A 55 1.35 30.17 -7.13
C GLY A 55 1.95 29.34 -8.28
N LYS A 56 3.17 28.84 -8.14
CA LYS A 56 3.86 28.08 -9.20
C LYS A 56 3.47 26.62 -9.23
N THR A 57 3.45 26.06 -10.43
CA THR A 57 3.18 24.64 -10.69
C THR A 57 4.35 24.02 -11.45
N ILE A 58 4.17 22.75 -11.87
CA ILE A 58 5.11 22.09 -12.77
C ILE A 58 5.13 22.72 -14.18
N ASP A 59 4.08 23.45 -14.56
CA ASP A 59 4.04 24.15 -15.84
C ASP A 59 5.18 25.16 -15.97
N GLN A 60 5.63 25.41 -17.18
CA GLN A 60 6.76 26.30 -17.50
C GLN A 60 8.11 25.83 -16.92
N MET A 61 8.26 24.53 -16.66
CA MET A 61 9.54 23.99 -16.19
C MET A 61 10.61 24.10 -17.26
N SER A 62 11.77 24.66 -16.90
CA SER A 62 12.90 24.89 -17.81
C SER A 62 14.23 24.51 -17.15
N ILE A 63 15.28 24.42 -17.97
CA ILE A 63 16.65 24.16 -17.49
C ILE A 63 17.11 25.33 -16.60
N GLN A 64 16.85 26.57 -17.00
CA GLN A 64 17.21 27.77 -16.23
C GLN A 64 16.54 27.77 -14.84
N ARG A 65 15.30 27.29 -14.73
CA ARG A 65 14.60 27.20 -13.46
C ARG A 65 15.28 26.20 -12.50
N ILE A 66 15.80 25.06 -13.03
CA ILE A 66 16.61 24.11 -12.27
C ILE A 66 17.95 24.72 -11.86
N GLU A 67 18.64 25.40 -12.77
CA GLU A 67 19.94 26.04 -12.52
C GLU A 67 19.84 27.12 -11.43
N SER A 68 18.79 27.96 -11.48
CA SER A 68 18.51 28.96 -10.45
C SER A 68 18.27 28.33 -9.09
N LEU A 69 17.51 27.20 -9.05
CA LEU A 69 17.28 26.46 -7.82
C LEU A 69 18.59 25.89 -7.26
N ILE A 70 19.44 25.31 -8.11
CA ILE A 70 20.76 24.81 -7.72
C ILE A 70 21.67 25.93 -7.22
N ALA A 71 21.65 27.09 -7.87
CA ALA A 71 22.42 28.25 -7.42
C ALA A 71 22.02 28.68 -6.00
N SER A 72 20.73 28.74 -5.71
CA SER A 72 20.24 29.05 -4.36
C SER A 72 20.64 28.01 -3.29
N LEU A 73 20.75 26.74 -3.69
CA LEU A 73 21.22 25.66 -2.80
C LEU A 73 22.75 25.79 -2.59
N LYS A 74 23.52 26.08 -3.63
CA LYS A 74 24.98 26.30 -3.52
C LYS A 74 25.33 27.43 -2.55
N ASN A 75 24.60 28.54 -2.66
CA ASN A 75 24.81 29.74 -1.85
C ASN A 75 24.10 29.67 -0.47
N GLU A 76 23.43 28.53 -0.14
CA GLU A 76 22.63 28.32 1.07
C GLU A 76 21.49 29.34 1.29
N THR A 77 21.16 30.14 0.27
CA THR A 77 20.04 31.10 0.31
C THR A 77 18.68 30.44 0.17
N TYR A 78 18.63 29.16 -0.25
CA TYR A 78 17.38 28.42 -0.40
C TYR A 78 16.61 28.33 0.93
N LYS A 79 15.34 28.74 0.86
CA LYS A 79 14.37 28.62 1.94
C LYS A 79 13.11 27.93 1.40
N PRO A 80 12.66 26.81 1.98
CA PRO A 80 11.40 26.18 1.59
C PRO A 80 10.23 27.13 1.84
N ASN A 81 9.26 27.15 0.93
CA ASN A 81 8.02 27.88 1.13
C ASN A 81 7.11 27.14 2.12
N PRO A 82 6.25 27.85 2.87
CA PRO A 82 5.21 27.21 3.67
C PRO A 82 4.30 26.35 2.79
N ALA A 83 3.89 25.18 3.28
CA ALA A 83 2.97 24.34 2.54
C ALA A 83 1.56 24.95 2.51
N LYS A 84 0.86 24.91 1.39
CA LYS A 84 -0.55 25.32 1.32
C LYS A 84 -1.42 24.25 1.96
N ARG A 85 -2.15 24.56 3.03
CA ARG A 85 -3.04 23.64 3.71
C ARG A 85 -4.37 23.50 2.98
N VAL A 86 -4.80 22.25 2.77
CA VAL A 86 -6.09 21.88 2.16
C VAL A 86 -6.69 20.72 2.96
N TYR A 87 -8.00 20.67 3.08
CA TYR A 87 -8.68 19.61 3.82
C TYR A 87 -9.34 18.61 2.88
N ILE A 88 -9.13 17.32 3.14
CA ILE A 88 -9.76 16.22 2.43
C ILE A 88 -10.66 15.44 3.39
N PRO A 89 -11.93 15.16 3.03
CA PRO A 89 -12.83 14.42 3.91
C PRO A 89 -12.37 12.98 4.08
N LYS A 90 -12.35 12.51 5.34
CA LYS A 90 -12.14 11.10 5.69
C LYS A 90 -13.47 10.33 5.60
N LYS A 91 -13.41 9.00 5.50
CA LYS A 91 -14.60 8.12 5.48
C LYS A 91 -15.51 8.25 6.71
N ASN A 92 -14.99 8.74 7.83
CA ASN A 92 -15.72 8.94 9.08
C ASN A 92 -16.24 10.39 9.26
N GLY A 93 -16.28 11.19 8.19
CA GLY A 93 -16.73 12.59 8.21
C GLY A 93 -15.70 13.58 8.75
N LYS A 94 -14.65 13.15 9.43
CA LYS A 94 -13.56 14.05 9.88
C LYS A 94 -12.73 14.51 8.68
N MET A 95 -12.17 15.71 8.78
CA MET A 95 -11.28 16.26 7.75
C MET A 95 -9.83 15.82 7.99
N ARG A 96 -9.09 15.57 6.90
CA ARG A 96 -7.65 15.32 6.92
C ARG A 96 -6.93 16.54 6.38
N PRO A 97 -6.07 17.20 7.15
CA PRO A 97 -5.22 18.28 6.62
C PRO A 97 -4.17 17.69 5.67
N LEU A 98 -4.02 18.31 4.51
CA LEU A 98 -3.00 17.99 3.52
C LEU A 98 -2.18 19.24 3.24
N GLY A 99 -0.86 19.15 3.34
CA GLY A 99 0.07 20.23 2.96
C GLY A 99 0.53 20.06 1.51
N ILE A 100 0.36 21.08 0.69
CA ILE A 100 0.84 21.12 -0.70
C ILE A 100 2.08 21.98 -0.76
N PRO A 101 3.29 21.39 -0.89
CA PRO A 101 4.53 22.16 -1.07
C PRO A 101 4.58 22.84 -2.44
N SER A 102 5.34 23.91 -2.56
CA SER A 102 5.71 24.53 -3.84
C SER A 102 6.40 23.55 -4.76
N PHE A 103 6.35 23.80 -6.07
CA PHE A 103 6.88 22.81 -7.01
C PHE A 103 8.42 22.68 -6.91
N GLU A 104 9.14 23.76 -6.72
CA GLU A 104 10.58 23.75 -6.46
C GLU A 104 10.92 22.95 -5.18
N ASP A 105 10.13 23.13 -4.12
CA ASP A 105 10.32 22.37 -2.90
C ASP A 105 10.09 20.88 -3.13
N LYS A 106 9.09 20.51 -3.95
CA LYS A 106 8.90 19.11 -4.34
C LYS A 106 10.10 18.53 -5.08
N LEU A 107 10.77 19.30 -5.93
CA LEU A 107 11.98 18.85 -6.64
C LEU A 107 13.15 18.62 -5.67
N VAL A 108 13.41 19.57 -4.77
CA VAL A 108 14.48 19.43 -3.76
C VAL A 108 14.18 18.26 -2.83
N GLN A 109 12.92 18.15 -2.37
CA GLN A 109 12.47 17.02 -1.53
C GLN A 109 12.63 15.67 -2.25
N GLU A 110 12.38 15.59 -3.56
CA GLU A 110 12.56 14.35 -4.31
C GLU A 110 14.04 13.95 -4.41
N VAL A 111 14.95 14.91 -4.63
CA VAL A 111 16.39 14.63 -4.62
C VAL A 111 16.84 14.15 -3.24
N VAL A 112 16.42 14.83 -2.16
CA VAL A 112 16.70 14.41 -0.78
C VAL A 112 16.10 13.02 -0.49
N ARG A 113 14.87 12.76 -0.93
CA ARG A 113 14.21 11.46 -0.77
C ARG A 113 14.98 10.34 -1.47
N MET A 114 15.47 10.55 -2.70
CA MET A 114 16.29 9.56 -3.41
C MET A 114 17.56 9.20 -2.64
N MET A 115 18.22 10.19 -2.05
CA MET A 115 19.42 9.93 -1.24
C MET A 115 19.10 9.21 0.07
N LEU A 116 18.07 9.64 0.80
CA LEU A 116 17.63 8.97 2.03
C LEU A 116 17.16 7.55 1.77
N GLU A 117 16.43 7.31 0.68
CA GLU A 117 16.00 5.97 0.26
C GLU A 117 17.23 5.07 0.02
N ALA A 118 18.25 5.56 -0.69
CA ALA A 118 19.48 4.81 -0.93
C ALA A 118 20.26 4.50 0.37
N ILE A 119 20.18 5.37 1.36
CA ILE A 119 20.87 5.21 2.66
C ILE A 119 20.11 4.25 3.59
N TYR A 120 18.79 4.38 3.67
CA TYR A 120 18.01 3.72 4.73
C TYR A 120 17.29 2.45 4.26
N GLU A 121 16.98 2.29 2.96
CA GLU A 121 16.18 1.14 2.52
C GLU A 121 16.84 -0.21 2.84
N GLY A 122 18.18 -0.30 2.74
CA GLY A 122 18.94 -1.50 3.13
C GLY A 122 19.10 -1.70 4.64
N TYR A 123 18.64 -0.74 5.43
CA TYR A 123 18.80 -0.72 6.89
C TYR A 123 17.48 -1.00 7.62
N PHE A 124 16.34 -0.72 6.99
CA PHE A 124 15.03 -0.94 7.57
C PHE A 124 14.73 -2.42 7.82
N GLU A 125 14.07 -2.69 8.93
CA GLU A 125 13.63 -4.04 9.26
C GLU A 125 12.66 -4.60 8.21
N TYR A 126 12.71 -5.94 8.01
CA TYR A 126 11.85 -6.63 7.06
C TYR A 126 10.36 -6.58 7.46
N THR A 127 10.05 -6.28 8.70
CA THR A 127 8.70 -6.14 9.25
C THR A 127 7.99 -4.86 8.85
N SER A 128 8.73 -3.88 8.31
CA SER A 128 8.21 -2.59 7.84
C SER A 128 7.86 -2.65 6.35
N HIS A 129 6.62 -2.30 5.98
CA HIS A 129 6.11 -2.45 4.60
C HIS A 129 5.59 -1.14 3.97
N GLY A 130 5.13 -0.15 4.73
CA GLY A 130 4.55 1.08 4.21
C GLY A 130 5.56 2.00 3.54
N PHE A 131 5.20 2.61 2.40
CA PHE A 131 5.99 3.62 1.69
C PHE A 131 7.40 3.18 1.26
N ARG A 132 7.66 1.89 1.15
CA ARG A 132 8.94 1.34 0.73
C ARG A 132 8.89 0.81 -0.70
N PRO A 133 9.99 0.89 -1.48
CA PRO A 133 10.06 0.29 -2.81
C PRO A 133 9.76 -1.22 -2.76
N PHE A 134 9.02 -1.72 -3.76
CA PHE A 134 8.67 -3.15 -3.91
C PHE A 134 7.89 -3.76 -2.74
N ARG A 135 7.39 -2.93 -1.81
CA ARG A 135 6.52 -3.34 -0.71
C ARG A 135 5.12 -2.75 -0.87
N SER A 136 4.12 -3.47 -0.39
CA SER A 136 2.71 -3.09 -0.54
C SER A 136 1.89 -3.61 0.65
N CYS A 137 0.60 -3.27 0.68
CA CYS A 137 -0.35 -3.88 1.62
C CYS A 137 -0.34 -5.42 1.49
N HIS A 138 -0.21 -5.95 0.27
CA HIS A 138 -0.18 -7.40 0.04
C HIS A 138 1.09 -8.04 0.61
N THR A 139 2.24 -7.38 0.57
CA THR A 139 3.46 -7.93 1.18
C THR A 139 3.35 -7.99 2.70
N ALA A 140 2.73 -6.99 3.35
CA ALA A 140 2.45 -7.00 4.78
C ALA A 140 1.49 -8.15 5.16
N LEU A 141 0.39 -8.28 4.42
CA LEU A 141 -0.61 -9.34 4.63
C LEU A 141 -0.03 -10.73 4.37
N SER A 142 0.84 -10.89 3.37
CA SER A 142 1.57 -12.14 3.12
C SER A 142 2.48 -12.49 4.29
N SER A 143 3.22 -11.52 4.82
CA SER A 143 4.06 -11.70 6.00
C SER A 143 3.24 -12.17 7.21
N ILE A 144 2.07 -11.56 7.45
CA ILE A 144 1.16 -11.97 8.51
C ILE A 144 0.67 -13.40 8.29
N GLN A 145 0.21 -13.74 7.08
CA GLN A 145 -0.31 -15.07 6.79
C GLN A 145 0.74 -16.18 6.97
N LYS A 146 1.99 -15.92 6.59
CA LYS A 146 3.08 -16.89 6.70
C LYS A 146 3.64 -17.01 8.13
N ARG A 147 3.69 -15.93 8.89
CA ARG A 147 4.48 -15.85 10.12
C ARG A 147 3.67 -15.86 11.42
N PHE A 148 2.37 -15.48 11.37
CA PHE A 148 1.52 -15.43 12.57
C PHE A 148 0.77 -16.75 12.83
N VAL A 149 1.26 -17.82 12.22
CA VAL A 149 0.67 -19.16 12.36
C VAL A 149 0.63 -19.57 13.84
N GLY A 150 -0.54 -19.94 14.29
CA GLY A 150 -0.76 -20.40 15.68
C GLY A 150 -0.85 -19.30 16.73
N ALA A 151 -0.89 -18.02 16.32
CA ALA A 151 -1.13 -16.92 17.25
C ALA A 151 -2.43 -17.15 18.04
N LYS A 152 -2.44 -16.72 19.30
CA LYS A 152 -3.59 -16.79 20.21
C LYS A 152 -4.26 -15.44 20.36
N TRP A 153 -3.47 -14.39 20.26
CA TRP A 153 -3.90 -13.01 20.42
C TRP A 153 -3.31 -12.14 19.33
N PHE A 154 -4.04 -11.13 18.95
CA PHE A 154 -3.55 -10.00 18.15
C PHE A 154 -3.56 -8.73 19.00
N ILE A 155 -2.52 -7.91 18.84
CA ILE A 155 -2.51 -6.53 19.31
C ILE A 155 -2.55 -5.66 18.07
N GLU A 156 -3.70 -5.03 17.84
CA GLU A 156 -3.89 -4.02 16.79
C GLU A 156 -3.38 -2.69 17.32
N GLY A 157 -2.57 -1.96 16.55
CA GLY A 157 -2.02 -0.70 17.02
C GLY A 157 -2.05 0.38 15.95
N ASP A 158 -2.39 1.60 16.37
CA ASP A 158 -2.45 2.82 15.57
C ASP A 158 -1.83 3.96 16.36
N ILE A 159 -0.96 4.75 15.73
CA ILE A 159 -0.30 5.88 16.39
C ILE A 159 -1.16 7.12 16.20
N LYS A 160 -1.50 7.79 17.30
CA LYS A 160 -2.38 8.95 17.29
C LYS A 160 -1.73 10.13 16.55
N GLY A 161 -2.33 10.52 15.41
CA GLY A 161 -1.89 11.69 14.66
C GLY A 161 -0.42 11.66 14.28
N PHE A 162 0.11 10.51 13.89
CA PHE A 162 1.54 10.24 13.73
C PHE A 162 2.29 11.34 12.96
N PHE A 163 1.84 11.68 11.73
CA PHE A 163 2.51 12.68 10.91
C PHE A 163 2.51 14.10 11.52
N ASP A 164 1.54 14.41 12.35
CA ASP A 164 1.42 15.71 12.99
C ASP A 164 2.21 15.77 14.32
N ASN A 165 2.57 14.60 14.88
CA ASN A 165 3.21 14.49 16.20
C ASN A 165 4.68 14.02 16.14
N ILE A 166 5.29 13.86 14.96
CA ILE A 166 6.72 13.54 14.85
C ILE A 166 7.54 14.63 15.53
N ASN A 167 8.31 14.25 16.56
CA ASN A 167 9.19 15.20 17.26
C ASN A 167 10.42 15.51 16.41
N HIS A 168 10.62 16.80 16.07
CA HIS A 168 11.72 17.22 15.20
C HIS A 168 13.10 16.93 15.80
N CYS A 169 13.28 17.13 17.11
CA CYS A 169 14.57 16.88 17.76
C CYS A 169 14.92 15.39 17.72
N VAL A 170 13.97 14.51 18.04
CA VAL A 170 14.15 13.06 17.99
C VAL A 170 14.44 12.60 16.55
N LEU A 171 13.68 13.11 15.55
CA LEU A 171 13.93 12.78 14.15
C LEU A 171 15.35 13.16 13.71
N ILE A 172 15.78 14.35 14.09
CA ILE A 172 17.12 14.86 13.72
C ILE A 172 18.21 14.03 14.41
N SER A 173 18.06 13.68 15.70
CA SER A 173 19.04 12.83 16.38
C SER A 173 19.16 11.45 15.72
N ILE A 174 18.03 10.86 15.29
CA ILE A 174 18.04 9.59 14.54
C ILE A 174 18.77 9.73 13.20
N LEU A 175 18.57 10.84 12.49
CA LEU A 175 19.29 11.09 11.22
C LEU A 175 20.80 11.28 11.47
N GLU A 176 21.19 12.01 12.50
CA GLU A 176 22.59 12.30 12.86
C GLU A 176 23.37 11.05 13.30
N GLU A 177 22.71 9.97 13.69
CA GLU A 177 23.38 8.68 13.93
C GLU A 177 24.11 8.15 12.67
N ARG A 178 23.54 8.37 11.50
CA ARG A 178 24.09 7.89 10.22
C ARG A 178 24.60 8.97 9.28
N ILE A 179 24.18 10.19 9.47
CA ILE A 179 24.50 11.33 8.58
C ILE A 179 25.36 12.34 9.35
N ASN A 180 26.62 12.48 8.91
CA ASN A 180 27.58 13.45 9.43
C ASN A 180 27.77 14.60 8.43
N ASP A 181 26.66 15.25 8.05
CA ASP A 181 26.66 16.41 7.15
C ASP A 181 25.71 17.48 7.68
N VAL A 182 26.29 18.45 8.40
CA VAL A 182 25.56 19.56 9.04
C VAL A 182 24.70 20.34 8.05
N ARG A 183 25.19 20.56 6.81
CA ARG A 183 24.45 21.31 5.76
C ARG A 183 23.22 20.52 5.32
N PHE A 184 23.36 19.21 5.16
CA PHE A 184 22.26 18.35 4.78
C PHE A 184 21.19 18.27 5.89
N ILE A 185 21.60 18.09 7.14
CA ILE A 185 20.70 18.09 8.31
C ILE A 185 20.01 19.45 8.44
N ARG A 186 20.74 20.57 8.24
CA ARG A 186 20.15 21.92 8.25
C ARG A 186 19.05 22.08 7.20
N LEU A 187 19.23 21.53 6.00
CA LEU A 187 18.21 21.55 4.96
C LEU A 187 16.95 20.77 5.40
N ILE A 188 17.12 19.60 6.00
CA ILE A 188 15.97 18.82 6.52
C ILE A 188 15.25 19.64 7.62
N ARG A 189 15.99 20.27 8.54
CA ARG A 189 15.40 21.15 9.56
C ARG A 189 14.62 22.33 8.93
N LYS A 190 15.13 22.91 7.82
CA LYS A 190 14.40 23.96 7.08
C LYS A 190 13.05 23.42 6.56
N PHE A 191 12.99 22.21 5.99
CA PHE A 191 11.73 21.61 5.55
C PHE A 191 10.76 21.35 6.70
N LEU A 192 11.24 20.85 7.83
CA LEU A 192 10.41 20.58 9.01
C LEU A 192 9.82 21.87 9.60
N LYS A 193 10.56 22.96 9.55
CA LYS A 193 10.19 24.29 10.10
C LYS A 193 9.53 25.22 9.09
N ALA A 194 9.34 24.82 7.84
CA ALA A 194 8.80 25.66 6.77
C ALA A 194 7.40 26.23 7.07
N GLY A 195 6.64 25.60 7.95
CA GLY A 195 5.29 26.02 8.29
C GLY A 195 4.25 25.67 7.23
N TYR A 196 3.06 26.22 7.43
CA TYR A 196 1.97 26.10 6.46
C TYR A 196 1.11 27.35 6.42
N MET A 197 0.49 27.60 5.28
CA MET A 197 -0.48 28.67 5.07
C MET A 197 -1.89 28.08 5.12
N GLU A 198 -2.74 28.62 5.98
CA GLU A 198 -4.15 28.29 6.12
C GLU A 198 -4.96 29.58 6.22
N HIS A 199 -5.99 29.71 5.42
CA HIS A 199 -6.81 30.94 5.37
C HIS A 199 -5.99 32.24 5.24
N TRP A 200 -4.89 32.19 4.44
CA TRP A 200 -3.93 33.29 4.25
C TRP A 200 -3.12 33.68 5.49
N GLN A 201 -3.20 32.87 6.56
CA GLN A 201 -2.40 33.04 7.78
C GLN A 201 -1.24 32.04 7.80
N PHE A 202 -0.06 32.51 8.17
CA PHE A 202 1.11 31.66 8.36
C PHE A 202 1.05 31.00 9.74
N ASN A 203 1.28 29.68 9.74
CA ASN A 203 1.34 28.88 10.95
C ASN A 203 2.70 28.20 11.06
N HIS A 204 3.34 28.31 12.19
CA HIS A 204 4.57 27.61 12.49
C HIS A 204 4.35 26.11 12.67
N THR A 205 5.33 25.30 12.24
CA THR A 205 5.34 23.85 12.51
C THR A 205 6.33 23.55 13.61
N TYR A 206 5.85 23.23 14.80
CA TYR A 206 6.67 22.87 15.97
C TYR A 206 6.92 21.37 16.05
N SER A 207 6.03 20.58 15.51
CA SER A 207 6.11 19.11 15.40
C SER A 207 5.52 18.65 14.07
N GLY A 208 5.79 17.40 13.70
CA GLY A 208 5.21 16.78 12.54
C GLY A 208 5.93 17.07 11.22
N THR A 209 5.48 16.33 10.22
CA THR A 209 5.88 16.53 8.81
C THR A 209 4.62 16.81 8.00
N PRO A 210 4.63 17.75 7.04
CA PRO A 210 3.44 18.05 6.25
C PRO A 210 2.88 16.79 5.58
N GLN A 211 1.63 16.42 5.87
CA GLN A 211 0.96 15.34 5.15
C GLN A 211 0.80 15.78 3.68
N GLY A 212 1.56 15.14 2.78
CA GLY A 212 1.62 15.49 1.35
C GLY A 212 3.01 15.96 0.88
N GLY A 213 3.96 16.20 1.77
CA GLY A 213 5.36 16.38 1.42
C GLY A 213 5.97 15.11 0.83
N ILE A 214 6.84 15.25 -0.17
CA ILE A 214 7.48 14.11 -0.85
C ILE A 214 8.44 13.37 0.07
N ILE A 215 9.10 14.09 0.97
CA ILE A 215 10.06 13.54 1.93
C ILE A 215 9.39 12.93 3.18
N SER A 216 8.16 13.32 3.50
CA SER A 216 7.49 12.92 4.75
C SER A 216 7.39 11.40 4.94
N PRO A 217 7.07 10.57 3.91
CA PRO A 217 7.00 9.13 4.08
C PRO A 217 8.32 8.45 4.45
N ILE A 218 9.43 8.89 3.87
CA ILE A 218 10.75 8.31 4.21
C ILE A 218 11.21 8.75 5.60
N LEU A 219 10.98 10.00 5.98
CA LEU A 219 11.26 10.48 7.34
C LEU A 219 10.43 9.73 8.39
N ALA A 220 9.16 9.46 8.08
CA ALA A 220 8.28 8.65 8.90
C ALA A 220 8.83 7.24 9.13
N ASN A 221 9.31 6.58 8.08
CA ASN A 221 9.92 5.27 8.19
C ASN A 221 11.25 5.30 8.97
N ILE A 222 12.10 6.31 8.76
CA ILE A 222 13.34 6.50 9.53
C ILE A 222 13.04 6.67 11.03
N TYR A 223 11.99 7.41 11.36
CA TYR A 223 11.57 7.62 12.74
C TYR A 223 11.09 6.31 13.39
N LEU A 224 10.21 5.58 12.69
CA LEU A 224 9.63 4.34 13.19
C LEU A 224 10.55 3.11 13.08
N ASP A 225 11.69 3.22 12.40
CA ASP A 225 12.70 2.16 12.38
C ASP A 225 13.24 1.86 13.81
N LYS A 226 13.27 2.87 14.68
CA LYS A 226 13.60 2.67 16.10
C LYS A 226 12.58 1.78 16.80
N PHE A 227 11.31 1.96 16.48
CA PHE A 227 10.26 1.09 16.99
C PHE A 227 10.34 -0.32 16.40
N ASP A 228 10.61 -0.45 15.11
CA ASP A 228 10.78 -1.76 14.48
C ASP A 228 11.92 -2.57 15.13
N LYS A 229 13.05 -1.92 15.41
CA LYS A 229 14.20 -2.55 16.11
C LYS A 229 13.89 -2.91 17.56
N PHE A 230 13.23 -2.01 18.28
CA PHE A 230 12.74 -2.32 19.62
C PHE A 230 11.85 -3.58 19.61
N MET A 231 10.95 -3.69 18.64
CA MET A 231 10.06 -4.85 18.50
C MET A 231 10.82 -6.14 18.17
N ASP A 232 11.87 -6.07 17.34
CA ASP A 232 12.71 -7.24 17.02
C ASP A 232 13.47 -7.73 18.27
N GLU A 233 14.05 -6.81 19.02
CA GLU A 233 14.72 -7.14 20.30
C GLU A 233 13.72 -7.65 21.35
N TYR A 234 12.55 -7.04 21.44
CA TYR A 234 11.50 -7.49 22.34
C TYR A 234 11.05 -8.91 22.00
N ALA A 235 10.84 -9.20 20.71
CA ALA A 235 10.49 -10.54 20.25
C ALA A 235 11.56 -11.58 20.61
N LYS A 236 12.85 -11.27 20.44
CA LYS A 236 13.97 -12.15 20.83
C LYS A 236 13.96 -12.49 22.32
N ARG A 237 13.63 -11.51 23.18
CA ARG A 237 13.53 -11.71 24.64
C ARG A 237 12.27 -12.47 25.07
N PHE A 238 11.17 -12.25 24.36
CA PHE A 238 9.87 -12.86 24.65
C PHE A 238 9.77 -14.31 24.17
N ASP A 239 10.39 -14.64 23.04
CA ASP A 239 10.32 -15.97 22.40
C ASP A 239 10.96 -17.03 23.31
N LYS A 240 10.22 -18.10 23.62
CA LYS A 240 10.68 -19.24 24.46
C LYS A 240 10.41 -20.58 23.78
N GLY A 241 11.27 -21.56 24.05
CA GLY A 241 11.14 -22.93 23.58
C GLY A 241 11.32 -23.08 22.05
N SER A 242 11.69 -24.27 21.58
CA SER A 242 11.83 -24.59 20.15
C SER A 242 10.53 -25.14 19.55
N LYS A 243 9.81 -25.96 20.30
CA LYS A 243 8.56 -26.65 19.89
C LYS A 243 7.55 -26.64 21.03
N ARG A 244 6.27 -26.59 20.68
CA ARG A 244 5.19 -26.82 21.64
C ARG A 244 5.27 -28.24 22.19
N ARG A 245 5.00 -28.41 23.47
CA ARG A 245 4.84 -29.74 24.08
C ARG A 245 3.64 -30.43 23.48
N VAL A 246 3.74 -31.75 23.36
CA VAL A 246 2.61 -32.58 22.93
C VAL A 246 1.52 -32.53 23.99
N ASN A 247 0.28 -32.45 23.57
CA ASN A 247 -0.89 -32.53 24.47
C ASN A 247 -0.81 -33.82 25.33
N PRO A 248 -0.80 -33.70 26.67
CA PRO A 248 -0.71 -34.89 27.53
C PRO A 248 -1.77 -35.96 27.27
N ALA A 249 -3.03 -35.53 27.00
CA ALA A 249 -4.11 -36.46 26.66
C ALA A 249 -3.86 -37.19 25.34
N TYR A 250 -3.42 -36.46 24.31
CA TYR A 250 -3.02 -37.04 23.02
C TYR A 250 -1.85 -38.04 23.19
N ASN A 251 -0.86 -37.67 23.98
CA ASN A 251 0.33 -38.51 24.21
C ASN A 251 -0.03 -39.82 24.94
N ARG A 252 -0.91 -39.76 25.94
CA ARG A 252 -1.43 -40.97 26.63
C ARG A 252 -2.08 -41.95 25.66
N ILE A 253 -2.96 -41.45 24.78
CA ILE A 253 -3.66 -42.30 23.80
C ILE A 253 -2.67 -42.84 22.76
N CYS A 254 -1.71 -42.00 22.33
CA CYS A 254 -0.65 -42.38 21.40
C CYS A 254 0.21 -43.53 21.97
N ASN A 255 0.60 -43.44 23.22
CA ASN A 255 1.36 -44.49 23.90
C ASN A 255 0.58 -45.80 24.06
N LYS A 256 -0.70 -45.71 24.46
CA LYS A 256 -1.61 -46.88 24.50
C LYS A 256 -1.72 -47.54 23.12
N ARG A 257 -1.98 -46.76 22.08
CA ARG A 257 -2.06 -47.27 20.70
C ARG A 257 -0.74 -47.93 20.26
N ASN A 258 0.41 -47.34 20.58
CA ASN A 258 1.71 -47.91 20.22
C ASN A 258 1.99 -49.22 20.99
N SER A 259 1.54 -49.33 22.23
CA SER A 259 1.58 -50.59 23.01
C SER A 259 0.70 -51.67 22.36
N LEU A 260 -0.55 -51.34 21.98
CA LEU A 260 -1.44 -52.26 21.26
C LEU A 260 -0.86 -52.72 19.92
N LYS A 261 -0.17 -51.83 19.18
CA LYS A 261 0.53 -52.20 17.95
C LYS A 261 1.67 -53.20 18.18
N ARG A 262 2.43 -53.03 19.27
CA ARG A 262 3.48 -54.01 19.63
C ARG A 262 2.87 -55.38 19.95
N LYS A 263 1.76 -55.39 20.69
CA LYS A 263 1.00 -56.63 20.97
C LYS A 263 0.47 -57.26 19.68
N LEU A 264 -0.11 -56.49 18.77
CA LEU A 264 -0.59 -56.96 17.49
C LEU A 264 0.50 -57.60 16.62
N ASN A 265 1.72 -57.07 16.68
CA ASN A 265 2.84 -57.60 15.90
C ASN A 265 3.37 -58.95 16.50
N ALA A 266 3.15 -59.17 17.79
CA ALA A 266 3.57 -60.40 18.50
C ALA A 266 2.48 -61.46 18.56
N GLU A 267 1.20 -61.11 18.24
CA GLU A 267 0.05 -62.02 18.36
C GLU A 267 -0.11 -62.81 17.04
N THR A 268 -0.35 -64.12 17.18
CA THR A 268 -0.56 -65.04 16.07
C THR A 268 -1.99 -65.49 15.93
N ASP A 269 -2.80 -65.39 17.00
CA ASP A 269 -4.20 -65.78 17.04
C ASP A 269 -5.05 -64.76 16.25
N VAL A 270 -5.84 -65.25 15.30
CA VAL A 270 -6.65 -64.43 14.38
C VAL A 270 -7.73 -63.63 15.12
N GLU A 271 -8.46 -64.24 16.07
CA GLU A 271 -9.53 -63.56 16.81
C GLU A 271 -8.95 -62.42 17.69
N LYS A 272 -7.87 -62.67 18.38
CA LYS A 272 -7.18 -61.67 19.21
C LYS A 272 -6.62 -60.54 18.39
N ARG A 273 -6.12 -60.84 17.18
CA ARG A 273 -5.65 -59.82 16.23
C ARG A 273 -6.77 -58.88 15.79
N GLU A 274 -7.97 -59.42 15.51
CA GLU A 274 -9.13 -58.58 15.12
C GLU A 274 -9.56 -57.65 16.25
N ILE A 275 -9.58 -58.13 17.48
CA ILE A 275 -9.88 -57.33 18.67
C ILE A 275 -8.84 -56.21 18.82
N LEU A 276 -7.54 -56.48 18.68
CA LEU A 276 -6.48 -55.51 18.78
C LEU A 276 -6.57 -54.45 17.63
N ILE A 277 -6.91 -54.87 16.42
CA ILE A 277 -7.13 -53.97 15.28
C ILE A 277 -8.29 -53.03 15.57
N SER A 278 -9.41 -53.51 16.11
CA SER A 278 -10.57 -52.71 16.49
C SER A 278 -10.18 -51.68 17.57
N GLN A 279 -9.48 -52.10 18.61
CA GLN A 279 -8.99 -51.20 19.66
C GLN A 279 -8.05 -50.11 19.09
N ILE A 280 -7.14 -50.46 18.20
CA ILE A 280 -6.24 -49.51 17.53
C ILE A 280 -7.01 -48.49 16.68
N ARG A 281 -8.07 -48.94 15.99
CA ARG A 281 -8.97 -48.03 15.22
C ARG A 281 -9.69 -47.05 16.15
N ASN A 282 -10.23 -47.52 17.28
CA ASN A 282 -10.88 -46.67 18.27
C ASN A 282 -9.91 -45.61 18.84
N MET A 283 -8.70 -46.02 19.26
CA MET A 283 -7.67 -45.08 19.72
C MET A 283 -7.32 -44.06 18.67
N ARG A 284 -7.27 -44.43 17.39
CA ARG A 284 -7.02 -43.50 16.29
C ARG A 284 -8.15 -42.48 16.15
N THR A 285 -9.39 -42.89 16.32
CA THR A 285 -10.56 -42.01 16.26
C THR A 285 -10.55 -41.01 17.43
N GLU A 286 -10.24 -41.45 18.64
CA GLU A 286 -10.04 -40.58 19.80
C GLU A 286 -8.89 -39.58 19.60
N MET A 287 -7.74 -40.03 19.10
CA MET A 287 -6.62 -39.13 18.77
C MET A 287 -7.01 -38.04 17.79
N GLN A 288 -7.90 -38.33 16.83
CA GLN A 288 -8.37 -37.34 15.85
C GLN A 288 -9.28 -36.27 16.46
N GLN A 289 -9.81 -36.47 17.66
CA GLN A 289 -10.60 -35.47 18.39
C GLN A 289 -9.75 -34.52 19.20
N LEU A 290 -8.51 -34.90 19.53
CA LEU A 290 -7.60 -34.11 20.35
C LEU A 290 -6.58 -33.30 19.51
N PRO A 291 -6.25 -32.06 19.90
CA PRO A 291 -5.15 -31.35 19.31
C PRO A 291 -3.82 -32.02 19.66
N TYR A 292 -2.90 -32.09 18.68
CA TYR A 292 -1.58 -32.67 18.86
C TYR A 292 -0.71 -31.86 19.83
N GLY A 293 -0.69 -30.54 19.69
CA GLY A 293 0.11 -29.65 20.54
C GLY A 293 -0.70 -29.12 21.73
N ASN A 294 0.00 -28.87 22.83
CA ASN A 294 -0.60 -28.17 23.97
C ASN A 294 -0.79 -26.68 23.61
N ASP A 295 -2.04 -26.26 23.52
CA ASP A 295 -2.41 -24.90 23.11
C ASP A 295 -2.00 -23.83 24.14
N MET A 296 -1.91 -24.18 25.42
CA MET A 296 -1.57 -23.30 26.54
C MET A 296 -0.20 -23.67 27.14
N ASP A 297 0.78 -24.02 26.28
CA ASP A 297 2.11 -24.36 26.72
C ASP A 297 2.88 -23.09 27.15
N GLU A 298 3.05 -22.86 28.44
CA GLU A 298 3.79 -21.74 29.01
C GLU A 298 5.27 -21.71 28.63
N GLN A 299 5.84 -22.87 28.23
CA GLN A 299 7.21 -22.99 27.79
C GLN A 299 7.40 -22.66 26.30
N TYR A 300 6.31 -22.35 25.58
CA TYR A 300 6.34 -21.98 24.18
C TYR A 300 5.65 -20.65 23.94
N ARG A 301 6.45 -19.59 23.82
CA ARG A 301 5.99 -18.22 23.57
C ARG A 301 6.57 -17.71 22.28
N ARG A 302 5.79 -16.95 21.51
CA ARG A 302 6.22 -16.28 20.26
C ARG A 302 5.56 -14.95 20.12
N LEU A 303 6.34 -13.97 19.67
CA LEU A 303 5.88 -12.67 19.26
C LEU A 303 6.28 -12.42 17.80
N LYS A 304 5.33 -12.06 16.97
CA LYS A 304 5.55 -11.69 15.57
C LYS A 304 4.92 -10.33 15.32
N TYR A 305 5.60 -9.50 14.55
CA TYR A 305 5.27 -8.10 14.33
C TYR A 305 5.31 -7.76 12.85
N VAL A 306 4.38 -6.91 12.40
CA VAL A 306 4.32 -6.34 11.05
C VAL A 306 3.78 -4.92 11.14
N ARG A 307 4.41 -3.97 10.43
CA ARG A 307 4.01 -2.56 10.37
C ARG A 307 3.79 -2.12 8.92
N TYR A 308 2.78 -1.29 8.74
CA TYR A 308 2.51 -0.59 7.50
C TYR A 308 2.25 0.90 7.79
N ALA A 309 3.24 1.74 7.56
CA ALA A 309 3.25 3.15 7.97
C ALA A 309 3.06 3.29 9.50
N ASP A 310 1.99 3.92 9.94
CA ASP A 310 1.58 4.11 11.34
C ASP A 310 0.73 2.96 11.90
N ASP A 311 0.14 2.14 11.05
CA ASP A 311 -0.62 0.95 11.46
C ASP A 311 0.32 -0.25 11.72
N PHE A 312 0.12 -1.00 12.80
CA PHE A 312 0.86 -2.23 13.06
C PHE A 312 -0.01 -3.34 13.65
N LEU A 313 0.43 -4.58 13.45
CA LEU A 313 -0.19 -5.77 14.01
C LEU A 313 0.85 -6.67 14.66
N ILE A 314 0.57 -7.11 15.89
CA ILE A 314 1.40 -8.07 16.60
C ILE A 314 0.59 -9.34 16.82
N GLY A 315 1.17 -10.49 16.49
CA GLY A 315 0.62 -11.82 16.78
C GLY A 315 1.36 -12.46 17.93
N VAL A 316 0.66 -12.86 18.97
CA VAL A 316 1.23 -13.41 20.20
C VAL A 316 0.77 -14.83 20.42
N ILE A 317 1.74 -15.73 20.67
CA ILE A 317 1.51 -17.04 21.27
C ILE A 317 1.91 -16.90 22.75
N GLY A 318 0.91 -16.76 23.61
CA GLY A 318 1.08 -16.50 25.04
C GLY A 318 -0.29 -16.29 25.71
N SER A 319 -0.29 -15.84 26.94
CA SER A 319 -1.48 -15.48 27.70
C SER A 319 -2.02 -14.09 27.36
N LYS A 320 -3.21 -13.75 27.82
CA LYS A 320 -3.76 -12.41 27.69
C LYS A 320 -2.95 -11.40 28.52
N SER A 321 -2.50 -11.80 29.69
CA SER A 321 -1.63 -10.98 30.55
C SER A 321 -0.29 -10.67 29.89
N ASP A 322 0.29 -11.59 29.11
CA ASP A 322 1.46 -11.29 28.28
C ASP A 322 1.16 -10.16 27.30
N CYS A 323 -0.02 -10.18 26.65
CA CYS A 323 -0.41 -9.13 25.69
C CYS A 323 -0.62 -7.77 26.37
N GLU A 324 -1.16 -7.76 27.58
CA GLU A 324 -1.32 -6.55 28.39
C GLU A 324 0.03 -5.95 28.78
N ALA A 325 0.98 -6.80 29.20
CA ALA A 325 2.36 -6.40 29.49
C ALA A 325 3.06 -5.84 28.23
N ILE A 326 2.96 -6.54 27.11
CA ILE A 326 3.50 -6.07 25.81
C ILE A 326 2.93 -4.69 25.49
N LYS A 327 1.60 -4.52 25.56
CA LYS A 327 0.93 -3.24 25.26
C LYS A 327 1.43 -2.11 26.19
N ALA A 328 1.62 -2.38 27.47
CA ALA A 328 2.13 -1.41 28.43
C ALA A 328 3.57 -0.98 28.10
N ASP A 329 4.46 -1.95 27.83
CA ASP A 329 5.85 -1.71 27.46
C ASP A 329 5.98 -0.91 26.17
N LEU A 330 5.14 -1.23 25.15
CA LEU A 330 5.06 -0.49 23.91
C LEU A 330 4.64 0.96 24.14
N THR A 331 3.59 1.16 24.93
CA THR A 331 3.08 2.50 25.24
C THR A 331 4.14 3.33 25.93
N LYS A 332 4.86 2.73 26.87
CA LYS A 332 5.97 3.37 27.57
C LYS A 332 7.10 3.76 26.62
N TYR A 333 7.55 2.81 25.77
CA TYR A 333 8.61 3.06 24.78
C TYR A 333 8.25 4.19 23.81
N MET A 334 7.04 4.15 23.26
CA MET A 334 6.56 5.18 22.33
C MET A 334 6.53 6.57 22.97
N ARG A 335 6.06 6.67 24.22
CA ARG A 335 6.00 7.93 24.94
C ARG A 335 7.39 8.45 25.34
N GLU A 336 8.24 7.59 25.89
CA GLU A 336 9.52 8.01 26.45
C GLU A 336 10.59 8.24 25.38
N GLN A 337 10.72 7.33 24.41
CA GLN A 337 11.79 7.36 23.41
C GLN A 337 11.38 8.13 22.14
N LEU A 338 10.16 7.91 21.68
CA LEU A 338 9.68 8.48 20.41
C LEU A 338 8.76 9.69 20.59
N LYS A 339 8.41 10.06 21.83
CA LYS A 339 7.48 11.17 22.11
C LYS A 339 6.18 11.07 21.30
N LEU A 340 5.68 9.85 21.15
CA LEU A 340 4.44 9.52 20.43
C LEU A 340 3.44 8.84 21.37
N GLU A 341 2.16 8.99 21.05
CA GLU A 341 1.07 8.34 21.77
C GLU A 341 0.37 7.30 20.90
N LEU A 342 0.03 6.14 21.48
CA LEU A 342 -0.84 5.18 20.85
C LEU A 342 -2.31 5.64 20.95
N SER A 343 -3.11 5.33 19.94
CA SER A 343 -4.55 5.57 19.98
C SER A 343 -5.20 4.51 20.89
N GLU A 344 -5.69 4.90 22.06
CA GLU A 344 -6.34 3.98 23.00
C GLU A 344 -7.56 3.28 22.39
N GLU A 345 -8.37 4.03 21.62
CA GLU A 345 -9.57 3.53 20.94
C GLU A 345 -9.28 2.45 19.87
N LYS A 346 -8.08 2.49 19.27
CA LYS A 346 -7.70 1.60 18.18
C LYS A 346 -6.62 0.60 18.56
N THR A 347 -5.98 0.75 19.71
CA THR A 347 -5.00 -0.21 20.21
C THR A 347 -5.69 -1.28 21.03
N LEU A 348 -6.12 -2.35 20.34
CA LEU A 348 -6.97 -3.40 20.89
C LEU A 348 -6.19 -4.71 21.05
N ILE A 349 -6.55 -5.48 22.09
CA ILE A 349 -6.11 -6.86 22.26
C ILE A 349 -7.28 -7.76 21.86
N THR A 350 -7.15 -8.40 20.70
CA THR A 350 -8.20 -9.20 20.07
C THR A 350 -7.83 -10.68 20.14
N ASN A 351 -8.77 -11.55 20.53
CA ASN A 351 -8.52 -12.99 20.46
C ASN A 351 -8.31 -13.39 18.99
N ALA A 352 -7.31 -14.23 18.71
CA ALA A 352 -6.99 -14.59 17.33
C ALA A 352 -8.07 -15.42 16.61
N GLN A 353 -9.10 -15.91 17.31
CA GLN A 353 -10.29 -16.49 16.70
C GLN A 353 -11.28 -15.42 16.21
N ASP A 354 -11.25 -14.26 16.86
CA ASP A 354 -12.00 -13.08 16.44
C ASP A 354 -11.28 -12.40 15.27
N LYS A 355 -11.98 -11.48 14.61
CA LYS A 355 -11.49 -10.86 13.39
C LYS A 355 -10.80 -9.53 13.68
N ALA A 356 -9.48 -9.55 13.86
CA ALA A 356 -8.68 -8.33 13.92
C ALA A 356 -8.71 -7.58 12.57
N LYS A 357 -8.70 -6.25 12.61
CA LYS A 357 -8.78 -5.41 11.42
C LYS A 357 -7.41 -4.82 11.09
N PHE A 358 -6.87 -5.14 9.92
CA PHE A 358 -5.62 -4.58 9.45
C PHE A 358 -5.64 -4.37 7.93
N LEU A 359 -5.28 -3.18 7.47
CA LEU A 359 -5.25 -2.80 6.05
C LEU A 359 -6.54 -3.15 5.29
N GLY A 360 -7.70 -2.96 5.92
CA GLY A 360 -9.00 -3.26 5.31
C GLY A 360 -9.33 -4.74 5.16
N TYR A 361 -8.56 -5.62 5.77
CA TYR A 361 -8.84 -7.04 5.91
C TYR A 361 -9.26 -7.39 7.34
N GLU A 362 -10.02 -8.46 7.47
CA GLU A 362 -10.31 -9.14 8.71
C GLU A 362 -9.37 -10.35 8.83
N ILE A 363 -8.55 -10.38 9.87
CA ILE A 363 -7.50 -11.38 10.08
C ILE A 363 -7.86 -12.22 11.28
N TYR A 364 -7.86 -13.53 11.12
CA TYR A 364 -8.08 -14.45 12.22
C TYR A 364 -7.30 -15.76 12.05
N VAL A 365 -7.11 -16.49 13.13
CA VAL A 365 -6.46 -17.80 13.12
C VAL A 365 -7.53 -18.87 13.11
N GLN A 366 -7.52 -19.68 12.05
CA GLN A 366 -8.50 -20.75 11.89
C GLN A 366 -8.36 -21.80 12.99
N ARG A 367 -9.48 -22.10 13.65
CA ARG A 367 -9.66 -23.24 14.52
C ARG A 367 -10.90 -24.00 14.07
N SER A 368 -10.75 -25.28 13.85
CA SER A 368 -11.83 -26.17 13.42
C SER A 368 -11.59 -27.55 14.01
N GLU A 369 -12.64 -28.16 14.45
CA GLU A 369 -12.65 -29.59 14.88
C GLU A 369 -12.95 -30.53 13.71
N SER A 370 -13.17 -29.98 12.51
CA SER A 370 -13.48 -30.78 11.33
C SER A 370 -12.33 -31.70 10.93
N LYS A 371 -12.71 -32.81 10.29
CA LYS A 371 -11.80 -33.81 9.75
C LYS A 371 -11.73 -33.66 8.23
N MET A 372 -10.54 -33.87 7.66
CA MET A 372 -10.34 -33.89 6.21
C MET A 372 -9.73 -35.21 5.78
N LYS A 373 -10.09 -35.68 4.60
CA LYS A 373 -9.37 -36.77 3.92
C LYS A 373 -8.16 -36.16 3.18
N ASN A 374 -6.98 -36.71 3.38
CA ASN A 374 -5.80 -36.36 2.61
C ASN A 374 -5.80 -37.02 1.22
N SER A 375 -4.82 -36.72 0.39
CA SER A 375 -4.64 -37.31 -0.95
C SER A 375 -4.56 -38.85 -0.97
N LEU A 376 -4.23 -39.46 0.16
CA LEU A 376 -4.16 -40.90 0.35
C LEU A 376 -5.47 -41.48 0.94
N GLY A 377 -6.58 -40.74 0.94
CA GLY A 377 -7.87 -41.14 1.50
C GLY A 377 -7.91 -41.24 3.04
N ARG A 378 -6.83 -40.92 3.75
CA ARG A 378 -6.76 -41.01 5.21
C ARG A 378 -7.44 -39.81 5.85
N THR A 379 -8.35 -40.06 6.77
CA THR A 379 -8.99 -39.01 7.57
C THR A 379 -8.01 -38.46 8.60
N ASN A 380 -7.77 -37.18 8.55
CA ASN A 380 -6.96 -36.45 9.51
C ASN A 380 -7.73 -35.25 10.05
N ARG A 381 -7.42 -34.81 11.26
CA ARG A 381 -7.91 -33.54 11.78
C ARG A 381 -7.40 -32.39 10.91
N MET A 382 -8.26 -31.40 10.64
CA MET A 382 -7.85 -30.21 9.93
C MET A 382 -6.73 -29.52 10.70
N PHE A 383 -5.72 -29.02 9.98
CA PHE A 383 -4.64 -28.26 10.60
C PHE A 383 -5.18 -26.95 11.16
N ASN A 384 -5.02 -26.75 12.46
CA ASN A 384 -5.37 -25.54 13.17
C ASN A 384 -4.15 -24.62 13.26
N GLY A 385 -4.42 -23.32 13.27
CA GLY A 385 -3.38 -22.31 13.40
C GLY A 385 -3.08 -21.50 12.15
N ASN A 386 -3.65 -21.89 10.99
CA ASN A 386 -3.51 -21.12 9.76
C ASN A 386 -4.18 -19.76 9.90
N VAL A 387 -3.46 -18.71 9.51
CA VAL A 387 -4.01 -17.35 9.42
C VAL A 387 -4.88 -17.23 8.17
N ARG A 388 -6.07 -16.72 8.36
CA ARG A 388 -7.04 -16.44 7.29
C ARG A 388 -7.21 -14.95 7.12
N LEU A 389 -7.24 -14.53 5.86
CA LEU A 389 -7.49 -13.16 5.45
C LEU A 389 -8.89 -13.10 4.85
N HIS A 390 -9.78 -12.33 5.44
CA HIS A 390 -11.16 -12.19 4.95
C HIS A 390 -11.46 -10.74 4.57
N VAL A 391 -12.42 -10.58 3.70
CA VAL A 391 -13.05 -9.29 3.39
C VAL A 391 -14.44 -9.28 3.98
N SER A 392 -14.76 -8.26 4.77
CA SER A 392 -16.13 -8.09 5.25
C SER A 392 -17.07 -7.75 4.10
N SER A 393 -18.25 -8.35 4.05
CA SER A 393 -19.32 -8.00 3.13
C SER A 393 -19.74 -6.52 3.28
N GLU A 394 -19.60 -5.97 4.48
CA GLU A 394 -19.86 -4.56 4.77
C GLU A 394 -18.94 -3.59 4.00
N ILE A 395 -17.71 -4.01 3.70
CA ILE A 395 -16.78 -3.22 2.85
C ILE A 395 -17.30 -3.14 1.42
N ALA A 396 -17.76 -4.27 0.86
CA ALA A 396 -18.36 -4.30 -0.47
C ALA A 396 -19.64 -3.46 -0.50
N ARG A 397 -20.50 -3.61 0.51
CA ARG A 397 -21.72 -2.83 0.70
C ARG A 397 -21.47 -1.31 0.72
N LYS A 398 -20.60 -0.85 1.60
CA LYS A 398 -20.24 0.57 1.70
C LYS A 398 -19.66 1.11 0.40
N LYS A 399 -18.85 0.32 -0.29
CA LYS A 399 -18.22 0.74 -1.53
C LYS A 399 -19.24 0.86 -2.68
N LEU A 400 -20.18 -0.08 -2.80
CA LEU A 400 -21.26 -0.03 -3.81
C LEU A 400 -22.19 1.16 -3.59
N LEU A 401 -22.56 1.44 -2.33
CA LEU A 401 -23.35 2.63 -1.96
C LEU A 401 -22.61 3.93 -2.30
N ALA A 402 -21.33 4.03 -1.91
CA ALA A 402 -20.50 5.22 -2.20
C ALA A 402 -20.28 5.48 -3.71
N MET A 403 -20.39 4.42 -4.54
CA MET A 403 -20.33 4.51 -5.99
C MET A 403 -21.68 4.82 -6.64
N ASN A 404 -22.77 4.92 -5.88
CA ASN A 404 -24.15 5.00 -6.37
C ASN A 404 -24.51 3.86 -7.34
N ALA A 405 -23.91 2.68 -7.16
CA ALA A 405 -24.16 1.50 -7.98
C ALA A 405 -25.27 0.60 -7.39
N MET A 406 -25.71 0.88 -6.16
CA MET A 406 -26.61 0.05 -5.40
C MET A 406 -27.49 0.89 -4.46
N VAL A 407 -28.72 0.43 -4.26
CA VAL A 407 -29.59 0.81 -3.17
C VAL A 407 -29.97 -0.41 -2.33
N ILE A 408 -30.31 -0.21 -1.07
CA ILE A 408 -30.72 -1.26 -0.17
C ILE A 408 -32.25 -1.28 -0.14
N LYS A 409 -32.84 -2.43 -0.40
CA LYS A 409 -34.28 -2.67 -0.27
C LYS A 409 -34.53 -3.68 0.83
N GLN A 410 -35.55 -3.46 1.64
CA GLN A 410 -36.02 -4.43 2.63
C GLN A 410 -37.16 -5.25 2.00
N VAL A 411 -36.98 -6.57 1.93
CA VAL A 411 -38.00 -7.51 1.44
C VAL A 411 -38.12 -8.63 2.46
N ASN A 412 -39.32 -8.81 3.02
CA ASN A 412 -39.57 -9.81 4.07
C ASN A 412 -38.59 -9.75 5.25
N GLY A 413 -38.26 -8.54 5.71
CA GLY A 413 -37.31 -8.32 6.81
C GLY A 413 -35.84 -8.59 6.49
N LYS A 414 -35.51 -8.93 5.22
CA LYS A 414 -34.14 -9.17 4.77
C LYS A 414 -33.63 -8.02 3.88
N GLU A 415 -32.39 -7.63 4.10
CA GLU A 415 -31.69 -6.64 3.26
C GLU A 415 -31.33 -7.28 1.90
N ILE A 416 -31.82 -6.70 0.81
CA ILE A 416 -31.49 -7.07 -0.56
C ILE A 416 -30.70 -5.95 -1.23
N TRP A 417 -29.57 -6.29 -1.82
CA TRP A 417 -28.73 -5.40 -2.61
C TRP A 417 -29.30 -5.24 -4.02
N TRP A 418 -29.86 -4.09 -4.27
CA TRP A 418 -30.48 -3.79 -5.55
C TRP A 418 -29.60 -2.87 -6.37
N ALA A 419 -29.13 -3.37 -7.54
CA ALA A 419 -28.31 -2.57 -8.42
C ALA A 419 -29.07 -1.32 -8.90
N GLU A 420 -28.39 -0.18 -9.04
CA GLU A 420 -28.96 1.09 -9.48
C GLU A 420 -28.20 1.66 -10.66
N SER A 421 -28.90 2.43 -11.52
CA SER A 421 -28.28 3.14 -12.65
C SER A 421 -27.47 4.34 -12.14
N ARG A 422 -26.36 4.63 -12.80
CA ARG A 422 -25.50 5.78 -12.46
C ARG A 422 -25.76 6.91 -13.45
N GLY A 423 -26.86 7.64 -13.24
CA GLY A 423 -27.36 8.68 -14.15
C GLY A 423 -26.32 9.71 -14.58
N PHE A 424 -25.36 10.06 -13.71
CA PHE A 424 -24.28 11.00 -14.05
C PHE A 424 -23.32 10.51 -15.15
N MET A 425 -23.40 9.23 -15.54
CA MET A 425 -22.57 8.65 -16.61
C MET A 425 -23.30 8.58 -17.95
N THR A 426 -24.58 8.87 -18.03
CA THR A 426 -25.38 8.74 -19.27
C THR A 426 -24.88 9.65 -20.41
N SER A 427 -24.25 10.78 -20.10
CA SER A 427 -23.59 11.66 -21.06
C SER A 427 -22.26 11.14 -21.62
N MET A 428 -21.66 10.11 -21.00
CA MET A 428 -20.41 9.52 -21.46
C MET A 428 -20.65 8.59 -22.65
N LYS A 429 -19.60 8.31 -23.45
CA LYS A 429 -19.63 7.27 -24.47
C LYS A 429 -19.78 5.89 -23.85
N GLU A 430 -20.38 4.95 -24.55
CA GLU A 430 -20.67 3.59 -24.06
C GLU A 430 -19.39 2.84 -23.65
N GLU A 431 -18.35 2.94 -24.51
CA GLU A 431 -17.06 2.34 -24.24
C GLU A 431 -16.39 2.92 -22.97
N ASP A 432 -16.62 4.19 -22.67
CA ASP A 432 -16.08 4.84 -21.47
C ASP A 432 -16.83 4.43 -20.20
N ILE A 433 -18.17 4.23 -20.32
CA ILE A 433 -18.98 3.67 -19.24
C ILE A 433 -18.45 2.27 -18.88
N ILE A 434 -18.31 1.38 -19.86
CA ILE A 434 -17.75 0.03 -19.63
C ILE A 434 -16.35 0.10 -19.02
N ALA A 435 -15.48 0.98 -19.55
CA ALA A 435 -14.12 1.16 -19.01
C ALA A 435 -14.14 1.54 -17.54
N ARG A 436 -15.02 2.45 -17.15
CA ARG A 436 -15.15 2.93 -15.77
C ARG A 436 -15.60 1.81 -14.84
N TYR A 437 -16.62 1.03 -15.22
CA TYR A 437 -17.08 -0.11 -14.45
C TYR A 437 -15.99 -1.19 -14.32
N ASN A 438 -15.31 -1.50 -15.42
CA ASN A 438 -14.19 -2.46 -15.41
C ASN A 438 -13.05 -2.02 -14.48
N LEU A 439 -12.70 -0.74 -14.50
CA LEU A 439 -11.67 -0.19 -13.63
C LEU A 439 -12.04 -0.35 -12.14
N GLU A 440 -13.30 -0.08 -11.80
CA GLU A 440 -13.80 -0.14 -10.43
C GLU A 440 -13.91 -1.60 -9.94
N ILE A 441 -14.38 -2.53 -10.79
CA ILE A 441 -14.42 -3.97 -10.49
C ILE A 441 -13.00 -4.51 -10.29
N ARG A 442 -12.10 -4.26 -11.25
CA ARG A 442 -10.70 -4.70 -11.17
C ARG A 442 -10.00 -4.09 -9.96
N GLY A 443 -10.25 -2.82 -9.65
CA GLY A 443 -9.68 -2.16 -8.49
C GLY A 443 -10.08 -2.82 -7.16
N PHE A 444 -11.36 -3.18 -7.01
CA PHE A 444 -11.83 -3.94 -5.86
C PHE A 444 -11.19 -5.33 -5.80
N TYR A 445 -11.28 -6.08 -6.89
CA TYR A 445 -10.73 -7.42 -6.98
C TYR A 445 -9.22 -7.47 -6.77
N ASN A 446 -8.46 -6.61 -7.42
CA ASN A 446 -6.99 -6.60 -7.28
C ASN A 446 -6.56 -6.35 -5.84
N TYR A 447 -7.23 -5.43 -5.12
CA TYR A 447 -6.90 -5.16 -3.73
C TYR A 447 -7.21 -6.35 -2.81
N TYR A 448 -8.37 -7.02 -3.00
CA TYR A 448 -8.84 -8.11 -2.15
C TYR A 448 -8.56 -9.51 -2.69
N SER A 449 -7.81 -9.63 -3.78
CA SER A 449 -7.58 -10.89 -4.52
C SER A 449 -6.95 -12.02 -3.69
N ILE A 450 -6.21 -11.68 -2.62
CA ILE A 450 -5.56 -12.66 -1.73
C ILE A 450 -6.47 -13.14 -0.59
N ALA A 451 -7.65 -12.53 -0.40
CA ALA A 451 -8.58 -12.92 0.66
C ALA A 451 -9.15 -14.31 0.43
N ASN A 452 -9.32 -15.08 1.51
CA ASN A 452 -9.84 -16.45 1.46
C ASN A 452 -11.29 -16.54 0.98
N ASN A 453 -12.09 -15.48 1.22
CA ASN A 453 -13.50 -15.41 0.85
C ASN A 453 -13.78 -14.49 -0.35
N ILE A 454 -12.76 -14.13 -1.12
CA ILE A 454 -12.92 -13.18 -2.23
C ILE A 454 -13.88 -13.69 -3.30
N SER A 455 -13.94 -15.00 -3.56
CA SER A 455 -14.87 -15.56 -4.54
C SER A 455 -16.32 -15.20 -4.20
N ALA A 456 -16.74 -15.37 -2.94
CA ALA A 456 -18.11 -15.04 -2.53
C ALA A 456 -18.37 -13.53 -2.52
N VAL A 457 -17.52 -12.76 -1.86
CA VAL A 457 -17.71 -11.29 -1.71
C VAL A 457 -17.48 -10.56 -3.03
N GLY A 458 -16.49 -10.97 -3.80
CA GLY A 458 -16.17 -10.40 -5.09
C GLY A 458 -17.21 -10.71 -6.17
N ASP A 459 -17.80 -11.91 -6.16
CA ASP A 459 -18.91 -12.26 -7.04
C ASP A 459 -20.16 -11.43 -6.72
N ALA A 460 -20.49 -11.27 -5.44
CA ALA A 460 -21.60 -10.41 -5.03
C ALA A 460 -21.39 -8.95 -5.49
N PHE A 461 -20.19 -8.41 -5.25
CA PHE A 461 -19.79 -7.08 -5.72
C PHE A 461 -19.86 -6.97 -7.25
N GLY A 462 -19.26 -7.91 -7.96
CA GLY A 462 -19.22 -7.94 -9.43
C GLY A 462 -20.59 -8.06 -10.07
N ARG A 463 -21.49 -8.88 -9.54
CA ARG A 463 -22.87 -9.00 -10.02
C ARG A 463 -23.64 -7.69 -9.91
N VAL A 464 -23.57 -7.01 -8.76
CA VAL A 464 -24.21 -5.70 -8.57
C VAL A 464 -23.65 -4.68 -9.55
N MET A 465 -22.32 -4.61 -9.70
CA MET A 465 -21.65 -3.68 -10.63
C MET A 465 -22.04 -3.95 -12.09
N LYS A 466 -22.08 -5.21 -12.53
CA LYS A 466 -22.51 -5.59 -13.88
C LYS A 466 -23.97 -5.19 -14.15
N CYS A 467 -24.87 -5.51 -13.22
CA CYS A 467 -26.28 -5.10 -13.33
C CYS A 467 -26.43 -3.58 -13.36
N SER A 468 -25.67 -2.85 -12.52
CA SER A 468 -25.65 -1.38 -12.50
C SER A 468 -25.17 -0.81 -13.83
N CYS A 469 -24.14 -1.42 -14.44
CA CYS A 469 -23.62 -1.03 -15.75
C CYS A 469 -24.71 -1.12 -16.84
N ILE A 470 -25.38 -2.27 -16.93
CA ILE A 470 -26.44 -2.49 -17.92
C ILE A 470 -27.63 -1.55 -17.68
N LYS A 471 -28.01 -1.30 -16.41
CA LYS A 471 -29.03 -0.31 -16.05
C LYS A 471 -28.62 1.11 -16.47
N THR A 472 -27.34 1.45 -16.36
CA THR A 472 -26.84 2.77 -16.77
C THR A 472 -26.93 2.95 -18.28
N LEU A 473 -26.62 1.91 -19.06
CA LEU A 473 -26.80 1.94 -20.53
C LEU A 473 -28.29 1.96 -20.91
N ALA A 474 -29.11 1.18 -20.21
CA ALA A 474 -30.55 1.18 -20.42
C ALA A 474 -31.15 2.58 -20.14
N HIS A 475 -30.71 3.26 -19.10
CA HIS A 475 -31.09 4.65 -18.80
C HIS A 475 -30.61 5.61 -19.90
N LYS A 476 -29.36 5.46 -20.37
CA LYS A 476 -28.81 6.27 -21.46
C LYS A 476 -29.66 6.18 -22.75
N HIS A 477 -30.14 4.99 -23.10
CA HIS A 477 -30.84 4.71 -24.33
C HIS A 477 -32.38 4.71 -24.19
N ASN A 478 -32.92 5.13 -23.04
CA ASN A 478 -34.35 5.02 -22.74
C ASN A 478 -34.92 3.62 -23.04
N SER A 479 -34.21 2.60 -22.62
CA SER A 479 -34.40 1.19 -22.96
C SER A 479 -34.55 0.33 -21.70
N THR A 480 -34.67 -0.98 -21.86
CA THR A 480 -34.74 -1.94 -20.75
C THR A 480 -33.44 -2.75 -20.66
N ILE A 481 -33.15 -3.24 -19.46
CA ILE A 481 -31.99 -4.12 -19.22
C ILE A 481 -31.97 -5.30 -20.20
N ARG A 482 -33.16 -5.89 -20.47
CA ARG A 482 -33.30 -7.06 -21.36
C ARG A 482 -32.95 -6.70 -22.82
N LYS A 483 -33.36 -5.50 -23.30
CA LYS A 483 -33.03 -5.02 -24.64
C LYS A 483 -31.53 -4.72 -24.77
N GLU A 484 -30.95 -4.03 -23.77
CA GLU A 484 -29.52 -3.73 -23.78
C GLU A 484 -28.66 -5.00 -23.70
N TRP A 485 -29.05 -5.97 -22.88
CA TRP A 485 -28.37 -7.27 -22.86
C TRP A 485 -28.38 -7.95 -24.22
N LYS A 486 -29.53 -7.98 -24.92
CA LYS A 486 -29.62 -8.55 -26.28
C LYS A 486 -28.76 -7.78 -27.28
N ARG A 487 -28.71 -6.45 -27.18
CA ARG A 487 -27.98 -5.57 -28.11
C ARG A 487 -26.47 -5.78 -28.07
N TYR A 488 -25.92 -5.99 -26.89
CA TYR A 488 -24.48 -6.06 -26.69
C TYR A 488 -23.97 -7.46 -26.35
N ARG A 489 -24.83 -8.46 -26.34
CA ARG A 489 -24.41 -9.84 -26.04
C ARG A 489 -23.68 -10.48 -27.21
N GLU A 490 -22.45 -10.92 -26.98
CA GLU A 490 -21.67 -11.77 -27.86
C GLU A 490 -21.30 -13.06 -27.09
N GLY A 491 -21.98 -14.18 -27.41
CA GLY A 491 -21.86 -15.41 -26.65
C GLY A 491 -22.32 -15.27 -25.19
N GLN A 492 -21.41 -15.37 -24.24
CA GLN A 492 -21.66 -15.14 -22.81
C GLN A 492 -21.23 -13.75 -22.32
N ASP A 493 -20.61 -12.97 -23.20
CA ASP A 493 -20.02 -11.69 -22.85
C ASP A 493 -20.93 -10.51 -23.24
N PHE A 494 -20.70 -9.39 -22.56
CA PHE A 494 -21.31 -8.11 -22.89
C PHE A 494 -20.25 -7.21 -23.52
N VAL A 495 -20.39 -6.92 -24.83
CA VAL A 495 -19.34 -6.34 -25.67
C VAL A 495 -19.87 -5.07 -26.34
N VAL A 496 -19.17 -3.96 -26.15
CA VAL A 496 -19.42 -2.70 -26.85
C VAL A 496 -18.36 -2.51 -27.93
N ARG A 497 -18.80 -2.41 -29.20
CA ARG A 497 -17.93 -2.10 -30.34
C ARG A 497 -17.92 -0.59 -30.58
N TYR A 498 -16.76 -0.04 -30.87
CA TYR A 498 -16.59 1.40 -31.11
C TYR A 498 -15.44 1.67 -32.09
N LYS A 499 -15.44 2.82 -32.72
CA LYS A 499 -14.31 3.29 -33.54
C LYS A 499 -13.44 4.23 -32.72
N ASP A 500 -12.13 3.98 -32.72
CA ASP A 500 -11.18 4.87 -32.05
C ASP A 500 -10.97 6.18 -32.85
N SER A 501 -10.14 7.08 -32.32
CA SER A 501 -9.81 8.37 -32.96
C SER A 501 -9.11 8.22 -34.32
N LYS A 502 -8.66 7.02 -34.69
CA LYS A 502 -8.04 6.69 -35.98
C LYS A 502 -9.00 5.96 -36.91
N GLY A 503 -10.28 5.80 -36.55
CA GLY A 503 -11.28 5.08 -37.31
C GLY A 503 -11.19 3.55 -37.23
N GLN A 504 -10.28 3.00 -36.43
CA GLN A 504 -10.15 1.55 -36.25
C GLN A 504 -11.25 1.01 -35.36
N GLU A 505 -11.86 -0.10 -35.74
CA GLU A 505 -12.83 -0.79 -34.92
C GLU A 505 -12.17 -1.47 -33.73
N LYS A 506 -12.73 -1.21 -32.56
CA LYS A 506 -12.30 -1.81 -31.28
C LYS A 506 -13.52 -2.30 -30.52
N CYS A 507 -13.28 -3.27 -29.62
CA CYS A 507 -14.31 -3.76 -28.74
C CYS A 507 -13.88 -3.57 -27.28
N ARG A 508 -14.86 -3.44 -26.39
CA ARG A 508 -14.65 -3.39 -24.95
C ARG A 508 -15.63 -4.31 -24.25
N VAL A 509 -15.08 -5.33 -23.61
CA VAL A 509 -15.85 -6.36 -22.91
C VAL A 509 -16.09 -5.90 -21.46
N LEU A 510 -17.32 -6.03 -20.97
CA LEU A 510 -17.61 -5.84 -19.55
C LEU A 510 -16.96 -6.99 -18.77
N TYR A 511 -16.29 -6.66 -17.68
CA TYR A 511 -15.45 -7.59 -16.89
C TYR A 511 -16.06 -8.99 -16.73
N ASN A 512 -15.39 -10.01 -17.25
CA ASN A 512 -15.82 -11.41 -17.30
C ASN A 512 -14.77 -12.42 -16.79
N GLU A 513 -13.59 -11.92 -16.34
CA GLU A 513 -12.45 -12.77 -15.94
C GLU A 513 -12.71 -13.60 -14.66
N GLY A 514 -13.89 -13.42 -14.03
CA GLY A 514 -14.24 -14.08 -12.78
C GLY A 514 -13.51 -13.51 -11.57
N VAL A 515 -13.81 -14.04 -10.39
CA VAL A 515 -13.23 -13.60 -9.12
C VAL A 515 -12.71 -14.81 -8.37
N ARG A 516 -11.46 -15.18 -8.60
CA ARG A 516 -10.80 -16.29 -7.91
C ARG A 516 -9.72 -15.77 -6.98
N ARG A 517 -9.52 -16.46 -5.85
CA ARG A 517 -8.41 -16.14 -4.96
C ARG A 517 -7.08 -16.29 -5.70
N LYS A 518 -6.28 -15.22 -5.73
CA LYS A 518 -4.91 -15.29 -6.24
C LYS A 518 -3.99 -15.85 -5.14
N PRO A 519 -3.05 -16.74 -5.49
CA PRO A 519 -2.01 -17.11 -4.54
C PRO A 519 -1.23 -15.84 -4.15
N ILE A 520 -0.76 -15.80 -2.92
CA ILE A 520 0.15 -14.76 -2.49
C ILE A 520 1.46 -15.05 -3.22
N ASN A 521 1.73 -14.29 -4.28
CA ASN A 521 2.97 -14.43 -5.03
C ASN A 521 4.14 -14.09 -4.14
N ASP A 522 5.16 -14.93 -4.16
CA ASP A 522 6.44 -14.74 -3.47
C ASP A 522 7.28 -13.59 -4.09
N PHE A 523 6.74 -12.86 -5.10
CA PHE A 523 7.31 -11.59 -5.58
C PHE A 523 7.48 -10.52 -4.49
N ALA A 524 6.87 -10.74 -3.37
CA ALA A 524 7.18 -10.09 -2.11
C ALA A 524 8.30 -10.83 -1.36
N GLU A 525 9.29 -11.35 -2.04
CA GLU A 525 10.57 -11.60 -1.38
C GLU A 525 11.16 -10.26 -1.01
N CYS A 526 10.66 -9.79 0.12
CA CYS A 526 10.99 -8.50 0.71
C CYS A 526 12.47 -8.39 1.08
N ASP A 527 13.19 -9.49 1.01
CA ASP A 527 14.61 -9.61 1.38
C ASP A 527 15.55 -9.35 0.20
N HIS A 528 15.04 -9.37 -1.03
CA HIS A 528 15.81 -9.03 -2.22
C HIS A 528 15.67 -7.54 -2.56
N MET A 529 16.52 -6.75 -1.92
CA MET A 529 16.72 -5.36 -2.33
C MET A 529 17.34 -5.32 -3.73
N PRO A 530 16.82 -4.51 -4.65
CA PRO A 530 17.51 -4.28 -5.90
C PRO A 530 18.89 -3.69 -5.58
N ASN A 531 19.94 -4.37 -6.03
CA ASN A 531 21.33 -3.90 -5.84
C ASN A 531 21.59 -2.56 -6.55
N THR A 532 20.65 -2.09 -7.35
CA THR A 532 20.75 -0.86 -8.15
C THR A 532 19.46 -0.06 -8.04
N CYS A 533 19.58 1.25 -7.77
CA CYS A 533 18.45 2.16 -7.84
C CYS A 533 17.94 2.23 -9.27
N PHE A 534 16.66 1.90 -9.47
CA PHE A 534 16.02 2.06 -10.78
C PHE A 534 15.73 3.54 -11.04
N LEU A 535 16.33 4.09 -12.10
CA LEU A 535 16.10 5.46 -12.52
C LEU A 535 15.43 5.48 -13.90
N PRO A 536 14.35 6.25 -14.08
CA PRO A 536 13.74 6.44 -15.39
C PRO A 536 14.69 7.22 -16.32
N GLN A 537 14.59 6.99 -17.62
CA GLN A 537 15.27 7.82 -18.61
C GLN A 537 14.76 9.27 -18.54
N ALA A 538 15.65 10.22 -18.67
CA ALA A 538 15.33 11.64 -18.58
C ALA A 538 14.82 12.23 -19.92
N SER A 539 13.91 11.53 -20.61
CA SER A 539 13.40 11.89 -21.93
C SER A 539 12.76 13.28 -22.02
N LEU A 540 12.16 13.78 -20.94
CA LEU A 540 11.64 15.15 -20.88
C LEU A 540 12.75 16.18 -20.96
N VAL A 541 13.85 15.94 -20.27
CA VAL A 541 15.00 16.84 -20.23
C VAL A 541 15.73 16.83 -21.55
N GLU A 542 15.83 15.69 -22.23
CA GLU A 542 16.39 15.59 -23.58
C GLU A 542 15.60 16.48 -24.55
N ARG A 543 14.27 16.49 -24.47
CA ARG A 543 13.43 17.37 -25.28
C ARG A 543 13.67 18.85 -25.00
N LEU A 544 13.89 19.24 -23.74
CA LEU A 544 14.26 20.62 -23.39
C LEU A 544 15.66 20.98 -23.90
N LYS A 545 16.61 20.04 -23.87
CA LYS A 545 17.99 20.24 -24.33
C LYS A 545 18.12 20.33 -25.86
N ASN A 546 17.22 19.68 -26.60
CA ASN A 546 17.24 19.75 -28.06
C ASN A 546 17.07 21.16 -28.62
N GLY A 547 16.54 22.10 -27.81
CA GLY A 547 16.45 23.51 -28.16
C GLY A 547 15.49 23.82 -29.32
N VAL A 548 14.72 22.85 -29.82
CA VAL A 548 13.77 23.01 -30.94
C VAL A 548 12.35 23.02 -30.40
N CYS A 549 11.62 24.09 -30.62
CA CYS A 549 10.23 24.23 -30.20
C CYS A 549 9.32 23.19 -30.91
N GLU A 550 8.58 22.41 -30.16
CA GLU A 550 7.69 21.39 -30.74
C GLU A 550 6.43 21.96 -31.41
N LEU A 551 6.15 23.27 -31.23
CA LEU A 551 5.00 23.95 -31.84
C LEU A 551 5.41 24.74 -33.10
N CYS A 552 6.36 25.67 -33.02
CA CYS A 552 6.79 26.50 -34.15
C CYS A 552 8.05 26.01 -34.87
N GLY A 553 8.80 25.06 -34.30
CA GLY A 553 10.06 24.58 -34.89
C GLY A 553 11.30 25.45 -34.65
N ASP A 554 11.16 26.62 -34.06
CA ASP A 554 12.29 27.55 -33.85
C ASP A 554 13.28 26.99 -32.82
N LYS A 555 14.58 27.34 -33.03
CA LYS A 555 15.65 27.07 -32.07
C LYS A 555 15.66 28.15 -31.00
N ALA A 556 15.35 27.81 -29.77
CA ALA A 556 15.32 28.74 -28.63
C ALA A 556 15.44 27.96 -27.30
N PRO A 557 15.75 28.65 -26.20
CA PRO A 557 15.56 28.09 -24.88
C PRO A 557 14.12 27.67 -24.69
N LEU A 558 13.93 26.40 -24.26
CA LEU A 558 12.61 25.80 -24.16
C LEU A 558 12.10 25.72 -22.71
N MET A 559 10.79 25.77 -22.59
CA MET A 559 10.07 25.43 -21.37
C MET A 559 9.01 24.36 -21.64
N MET A 560 8.70 23.59 -20.63
CA MET A 560 7.76 22.50 -20.75
C MET A 560 6.35 22.98 -20.38
N HIS A 561 5.47 23.04 -21.37
CA HIS A 561 4.03 23.20 -21.12
C HIS A 561 3.42 21.89 -20.65
N HIS A 562 2.66 21.93 -19.55
CA HIS A 562 2.00 20.78 -18.93
C HIS A 562 0.48 20.94 -18.88
N VAL A 563 -0.24 19.85 -19.13
CA VAL A 563 -1.69 19.79 -18.91
C VAL A 563 -2.04 18.81 -17.81
N ARG A 564 -3.08 19.13 -17.04
CA ARG A 564 -3.52 18.31 -15.90
C ARG A 564 -4.05 16.95 -16.35
N ASN A 565 -4.84 16.93 -17.42
CA ASN A 565 -5.46 15.70 -17.92
C ASN A 565 -5.64 15.75 -19.44
N LEU A 566 -4.98 14.82 -20.14
CA LEU A 566 -5.04 14.73 -21.60
C LEU A 566 -6.48 14.43 -22.11
N CYS A 567 -7.23 13.59 -21.40
CA CYS A 567 -8.59 13.20 -21.79
C CYS A 567 -9.61 14.34 -21.69
N LYS A 568 -9.26 15.45 -21.03
CA LYS A 568 -10.13 16.63 -20.91
C LYS A 568 -9.80 17.72 -21.92
N LEU A 569 -8.73 17.55 -22.71
CA LEU A 569 -8.38 18.50 -23.75
C LEU A 569 -9.38 18.42 -24.91
N LYS A 570 -9.81 19.58 -25.35
CA LYS A 570 -10.55 19.74 -26.61
C LYS A 570 -9.54 20.01 -27.73
N ALA A 571 -9.82 19.53 -28.94
CA ALA A 571 -8.98 19.74 -30.12
C ALA A 571 -9.24 21.11 -30.79
N ASP A 572 -9.47 22.15 -29.98
CA ASP A 572 -9.83 23.51 -30.38
C ASP A 572 -8.61 24.33 -30.79
N THR A 573 -7.48 24.11 -30.14
CA THR A 573 -6.22 24.82 -30.41
C THR A 573 -5.19 23.92 -31.07
N GLU A 574 -4.18 24.52 -31.74
CA GLU A 574 -3.13 23.79 -32.43
C GLU A 574 -2.30 22.93 -31.47
N TRP A 575 -1.91 23.47 -30.31
CA TRP A 575 -1.14 22.74 -29.31
C TRP A 575 -1.94 21.61 -28.68
N ASN A 576 -3.24 21.78 -28.44
CA ASN A 576 -4.11 20.72 -27.93
C ASN A 576 -4.21 19.57 -28.95
N ARG A 577 -4.40 19.90 -30.23
CA ARG A 577 -4.38 18.90 -31.33
C ARG A 577 -3.06 18.15 -31.37
N LEU A 578 -1.94 18.87 -31.25
CA LEU A 578 -0.61 18.27 -31.25
C LEU A 578 -0.39 17.35 -30.04
N MET A 579 -0.81 17.77 -28.81
CA MET A 579 -0.71 16.96 -27.60
C MET A 579 -1.58 15.69 -27.67
N LEU A 580 -2.80 15.82 -28.18
CA LEU A 580 -3.70 14.69 -28.41
C LEU A 580 -3.14 13.72 -29.47
N LYS A 581 -2.62 14.24 -30.59
CA LYS A 581 -1.98 13.44 -31.65
C LYS A 581 -0.75 12.66 -31.13
N LYS A 582 0.08 13.30 -30.30
CA LYS A 582 1.25 12.66 -29.69
C LYS A 582 0.92 11.80 -28.46
N GLY A 583 -0.30 11.87 -27.93
CA GLY A 583 -0.71 11.18 -26.69
C GLY A 583 0.09 11.62 -25.46
N ARG A 584 0.53 12.88 -25.39
CA ARG A 584 1.44 13.40 -24.36
C ARG A 584 0.82 14.57 -23.60
N LYS A 585 1.00 14.57 -22.27
CA LYS A 585 0.61 15.68 -21.37
C LYS A 585 1.54 16.89 -21.42
N THR A 586 2.60 16.84 -22.26
CA THR A 586 3.66 17.83 -22.25
C THR A 586 4.07 18.23 -23.66
N LEU A 587 4.38 19.54 -23.85
CA LEU A 587 5.03 20.08 -25.05
C LEU A 587 6.25 20.92 -24.62
N ALA A 588 7.37 20.73 -25.31
CA ALA A 588 8.55 21.59 -25.16
C ALA A 588 8.40 22.79 -26.12
N VAL A 589 8.20 23.98 -25.57
CA VAL A 589 7.87 25.18 -26.35
C VAL A 589 8.81 26.36 -26.03
N CYS A 590 9.03 27.23 -27.01
CA CYS A 590 9.77 28.47 -26.81
C CYS A 590 8.92 29.49 -26.01
N LYS A 591 9.57 30.56 -25.52
CA LYS A 591 8.90 31.61 -24.73
C LYS A 591 7.71 32.25 -25.48
N LYS A 592 7.82 32.49 -26.81
CA LYS A 592 6.75 33.06 -27.63
C LYS A 592 5.52 32.14 -27.67
N CYS A 593 5.73 30.86 -28.00
CA CYS A 593 4.64 29.86 -28.04
C CYS A 593 4.04 29.61 -26.65
N ASN A 594 4.84 29.65 -25.59
CA ASN A 594 4.31 29.51 -24.23
C ASN A 594 3.43 30.72 -23.84
N ALA A 595 3.83 31.95 -24.20
CA ALA A 595 3.04 33.16 -23.96
C ALA A 595 1.68 33.07 -24.71
N LEU A 596 1.69 32.58 -25.96
CA LEU A 596 0.47 32.34 -26.73
C LEU A 596 -0.44 31.29 -26.01
N ILE A 597 0.10 30.19 -25.56
CA ILE A 597 -0.68 29.17 -24.84
C ILE A 597 -1.28 29.75 -23.55
N GLN A 598 -0.52 30.52 -22.79
CA GLN A 598 -0.98 31.12 -21.52
C GLN A 598 -2.06 32.20 -21.73
N SER A 599 -2.08 32.90 -22.88
CA SER A 599 -3.14 33.87 -23.19
C SER A 599 -4.51 33.24 -23.48
N TYR A 600 -4.57 31.92 -23.70
CA TYR A 600 -5.79 31.15 -23.92
C TYR A 600 -6.25 30.35 -22.68
N VAL A 601 -5.48 30.34 -21.59
CA VAL A 601 -5.80 29.67 -20.33
C VAL A 601 -6.41 30.66 -19.34
#